data_a11492e70c5be6a0adf54692c90a427f
#
_entry.id   a11492e70c5be6a0adf54692c90a427f
#
_cell.length_a   1.000
_cell.length_b   1.000
_cell.length_c   1.000
_cell.angle_alpha   90.00
_cell.angle_beta   90.00
_cell.angle_gamma   90.00
#
_symmetry.space_group_name_H-M   'P 1'
#
loop_
_entity.id
_entity.type
_entity.pdbx_description
1 polymer ?
#
loop_
_entity_poly.entity_id
_entity_poly.type
_entity_poly.pdbx_seq_one_letter_code
_entity_poly.pdbx_strand_id
1 'polypeptide(L)'
;MFRDRLVAGATVVAALVSLPSCRTVPPASPAAHSVPIIQPGAPGEPSRAIDVTQAVDLSKVRFTTADVEFMQGMIGHHAQAIEMTDLLKTRTERPEMRKLAERIDISQADEIKMMQQWLVARGQIAPEQFAHHHETMMMPGMLTPEQMQRLSATRGPEFDRLFLEGMIAHHGGALTMVADLMKQPGAAQESEIFGFVSDVEADQQAEIARMQAMLLEFAK
;
A
#
# COMPACT_ATOMS: atom_id res chain seq x y z
N MET A 1 -25.98 -64.50 -71.27
CA MET A 1 -27.23 -63.74 -71.48
C MET A 1 -26.94 -62.28 -71.10
N PHE A 2 -26.76 -61.49 -72.10
CA PHE A 2 -27.37 -60.21 -72.45
C PHE A 2 -27.63 -59.27 -71.25
N ARG A 3 -27.21 -57.99 -71.20
CA ARG A 3 -27.44 -56.89 -72.15
C ARG A 3 -26.52 -55.72 -71.90
N ASP A 4 -25.95 -55.20 -73.00
CA ASP A 4 -25.39 -53.85 -73.15
C ASP A 4 -26.37 -52.75 -72.70
N ARG A 5 -25.83 -51.73 -72.07
CA ARG A 5 -26.35 -50.37 -72.23
C ARG A 5 -25.18 -49.36 -72.27
N LEU A 6 -24.96 -48.81 -73.43
CA LEU A 6 -24.32 -47.58 -73.70
C LEU A 6 -24.99 -46.44 -72.91
N VAL A 7 -24.22 -45.61 -72.27
CA VAL A 7 -24.67 -44.24 -71.85
C VAL A 7 -23.61 -43.23 -72.33
N ALA A 8 -24.14 -42.33 -73.14
CA ALA A 8 -23.42 -41.28 -73.81
C ALA A 8 -22.72 -40.28 -72.88
N GLY A 9 -21.49 -39.90 -73.23
CA GLY A 9 -20.75 -38.85 -72.54
C GLY A 9 -21.28 -37.48 -72.94
N ALA A 10 -21.59 -36.65 -71.92
CA ALA A 10 -21.84 -35.25 -72.08
C ALA A 10 -20.60 -34.49 -71.54
N THR A 11 -19.84 -33.95 -72.43
CA THR A 11 -18.69 -33.09 -72.10
C THR A 11 -19.19 -31.69 -71.71
N VAL A 12 -19.11 -31.36 -70.41
CA VAL A 12 -19.40 -30.03 -69.93
C VAL A 12 -18.09 -29.21 -69.98
N VAL A 13 -18.01 -28.24 -70.87
CA VAL A 13 -16.95 -27.23 -70.91
C VAL A 13 -17.23 -26.19 -69.86
N ALA A 14 -16.49 -26.23 -68.76
CA ALA A 14 -16.56 -25.19 -67.72
C ALA A 14 -15.70 -23.99 -68.17
N ALA A 15 -16.33 -22.87 -68.49
CA ALA A 15 -15.67 -21.61 -68.71
C ALA A 15 -15.21 -21.00 -67.36
N LEU A 16 -13.91 -20.95 -67.12
CA LEU A 16 -13.31 -20.26 -66.02
C LEU A 16 -13.38 -18.73 -66.23
N VAL A 17 -14.36 -18.10 -65.54
CA VAL A 17 -14.42 -16.63 -65.45
C VAL A 17 -13.46 -16.19 -64.34
N SER A 18 -12.33 -15.64 -64.69
CA SER A 18 -11.39 -15.03 -63.76
C SER A 18 -11.93 -13.67 -63.33
N LEU A 19 -12.48 -13.61 -62.10
CA LEU A 19 -12.82 -12.35 -61.47
C LEU A 19 -11.55 -11.61 -60.98
N PRO A 20 -11.42 -10.29 -61.23
CA PRO A 20 -10.29 -9.52 -60.69
C PRO A 20 -10.41 -9.48 -59.17
N SER A 21 -9.42 -10.07 -58.49
CA SER A 21 -9.29 -9.99 -57.00
C SER A 21 -8.93 -8.54 -56.64
N CYS A 22 -9.90 -7.82 -56.15
CA CYS A 22 -9.63 -6.55 -55.46
C CYS A 22 -8.76 -6.84 -54.23
N ARG A 23 -7.43 -6.60 -54.32
CA ARG A 23 -6.58 -6.53 -53.16
C ARG A 23 -7.05 -5.33 -52.28
N THR A 24 -7.76 -5.63 -51.24
CA THR A 24 -7.98 -4.68 -50.15
C THR A 24 -6.64 -4.46 -49.48
N VAL A 25 -6.04 -3.30 -49.69
CA VAL A 25 -4.89 -2.81 -48.90
C VAL A 25 -5.41 -2.65 -47.45
N PRO A 26 -4.86 -3.34 -46.45
CA PRO A 26 -5.27 -3.12 -45.07
C PRO A 26 -5.04 -1.63 -44.75
N PRO A 27 -5.95 -0.98 -44.03
CA PRO A 27 -5.75 0.40 -43.60
C PRO A 27 -4.44 0.46 -42.82
N ALA A 28 -3.56 1.40 -43.20
CA ALA A 28 -2.35 1.67 -42.43
C ALA A 28 -2.77 1.96 -40.99
N SER A 29 -2.28 1.16 -40.03
CA SER A 29 -2.46 1.49 -38.62
C SER A 29 -2.03 2.92 -38.41
N PRO A 30 -2.84 3.78 -37.77
CA PRO A 30 -2.41 5.13 -37.45
C PRO A 30 -1.11 4.99 -36.63
N ALA A 31 -0.05 5.61 -37.09
CA ALA A 31 1.17 5.71 -36.33
C ALA A 31 0.78 6.26 -34.96
N ALA A 32 0.94 5.47 -33.90
CA ALA A 32 0.70 5.91 -32.55
C ALA A 32 1.62 7.12 -32.33
N HIS A 33 1.06 8.32 -32.34
CA HIS A 33 1.76 9.51 -31.90
C HIS A 33 2.03 9.34 -30.42
N SER A 34 3.15 8.71 -30.07
CA SER A 34 3.60 8.66 -28.69
C SER A 34 3.95 10.08 -28.26
N VAL A 35 3.13 10.62 -27.37
CA VAL A 35 3.48 11.89 -26.71
C VAL A 35 4.82 11.67 -26.00
N PRO A 36 5.84 12.51 -26.26
CA PRO A 36 7.12 12.33 -25.59
C PRO A 36 6.96 12.49 -24.07
N ILE A 37 7.48 11.51 -23.32
CA ILE A 37 7.54 11.60 -21.86
C ILE A 37 8.76 12.45 -21.53
N ILE A 38 8.54 13.55 -20.82
CA ILE A 38 9.60 14.45 -20.39
C ILE A 38 9.96 14.14 -18.94
N GLN A 39 11.16 13.66 -18.71
CA GLN A 39 11.71 13.51 -17.36
C GLN A 39 12.37 14.84 -16.95
N PRO A 40 11.90 15.51 -15.86
CA PRO A 40 12.56 16.69 -15.33
C PRO A 40 14.00 16.38 -14.89
N GLY A 41 14.92 17.29 -15.15
CA GLY A 41 16.27 17.22 -14.59
C GLY A 41 16.29 17.61 -13.11
N ALA A 42 17.38 17.28 -12.42
CA ALA A 42 17.66 17.82 -11.10
C ALA A 42 17.79 19.36 -11.15
N PRO A 43 17.67 20.08 -10.01
CA PRO A 43 17.88 21.53 -10.00
C PRO A 43 19.20 21.92 -10.69
N GLY A 44 19.09 22.71 -11.77
CA GLY A 44 20.23 23.10 -12.60
C GLY A 44 20.53 22.19 -13.81
N GLU A 45 19.87 21.04 -13.92
CA GLU A 45 20.02 20.12 -15.05
C GLU A 45 18.85 20.23 -16.05
N PRO A 46 19.11 20.06 -17.36
CA PRO A 46 18.06 20.11 -18.36
C PRO A 46 17.12 18.89 -18.27
N SER A 47 15.84 19.12 -18.57
CA SER A 47 14.88 18.02 -18.77
C SER A 47 15.26 17.20 -20.01
N ARG A 48 14.96 15.89 -19.99
CA ARG A 48 15.21 14.99 -21.12
C ARG A 48 13.94 14.27 -21.57
N ALA A 49 13.81 14.04 -22.86
CA ALA A 49 12.79 13.15 -23.38
C ALA A 49 13.23 11.69 -23.16
N ILE A 50 12.32 10.88 -22.67
CA ILE A 50 12.51 9.43 -22.48
C ILE A 50 11.41 8.67 -23.22
N ASP A 51 11.68 7.43 -23.60
CA ASP A 51 10.67 6.54 -24.15
C ASP A 51 9.88 5.81 -23.05
N VAL A 52 8.79 5.13 -23.43
CA VAL A 52 7.93 4.41 -22.50
C VAL A 52 8.70 3.31 -21.74
N THR A 53 9.64 2.63 -22.41
CA THR A 53 10.41 1.54 -21.78
C THR A 53 11.34 2.07 -20.70
N GLN A 54 11.92 3.26 -20.93
CA GLN A 54 12.74 3.96 -19.93
C GLN A 54 11.89 4.51 -18.78
N ALA A 55 10.66 4.97 -19.09
CA ALA A 55 9.76 5.50 -18.08
C ALA A 55 9.25 4.44 -17.07
N VAL A 56 9.12 3.18 -17.52
CA VAL A 56 8.68 2.05 -16.70
C VAL A 56 9.83 1.19 -16.16
N ASP A 57 11.08 1.54 -16.48
CA ASP A 57 12.25 0.82 -15.98
C ASP A 57 12.53 1.16 -14.51
N LEU A 58 12.04 0.31 -13.63
CA LEU A 58 12.27 0.39 -12.18
C LEU A 58 13.55 -0.35 -11.72
N SER A 59 14.38 -0.83 -12.64
CA SER A 59 15.59 -1.61 -12.32
C SER A 59 16.61 -0.86 -11.47
N LYS A 60 16.54 0.48 -11.47
CA LYS A 60 17.41 1.36 -10.68
C LYS A 60 16.81 1.83 -9.37
N VAL A 61 15.51 1.59 -9.17
CA VAL A 61 14.85 1.92 -7.92
C VAL A 61 15.32 0.94 -6.85
N ARG A 62 15.81 1.47 -5.74
CA ARG A 62 16.32 0.72 -4.60
C ARG A 62 15.76 1.31 -3.33
N PHE A 63 15.61 0.47 -2.33
CA PHE A 63 15.37 0.97 -0.97
C PHE A 63 16.61 1.70 -0.43
N THR A 64 16.39 2.59 0.49
CA THR A 64 17.43 3.39 1.16
C THR A 64 17.59 2.97 2.62
N THR A 65 18.63 3.48 3.29
CA THR A 65 18.78 3.31 4.75
C THR A 65 17.61 3.93 5.50
N ALA A 66 17.09 5.06 5.03
CA ALA A 66 15.94 5.72 5.63
C ALA A 66 14.67 4.84 5.57
N ASP A 67 14.48 4.09 4.48
CA ASP A 67 13.39 3.13 4.36
C ASP A 67 13.51 2.00 5.39
N VAL A 68 14.72 1.49 5.59
CA VAL A 68 15.00 0.43 6.58
C VAL A 68 14.73 0.94 8.01
N GLU A 69 15.26 2.10 8.36
CA GLU A 69 15.07 2.72 9.67
C GLU A 69 13.59 3.03 9.95
N PHE A 70 12.85 3.50 8.93
CA PHE A 70 11.42 3.72 9.02
C PHE A 70 10.66 2.41 9.30
N MET A 71 10.92 1.35 8.53
CA MET A 71 10.25 0.06 8.72
C MET A 71 10.55 -0.53 10.10
N GLN A 72 11.81 -0.45 10.55
CA GLN A 72 12.21 -0.93 11.88
C GLN A 72 11.55 -0.14 13.01
N GLY A 73 11.53 1.19 12.88
CA GLY A 73 10.90 2.07 13.86
C GLY A 73 9.39 1.87 13.92
N MET A 74 8.72 1.78 12.76
CA MET A 74 7.27 1.64 12.68
C MET A 74 6.78 0.30 13.27
N ILE A 75 7.58 -0.78 13.22
CA ILE A 75 7.27 -2.03 13.93
C ILE A 75 7.12 -1.78 15.43
N GLY A 76 8.07 -1.07 16.04
CA GLY A 76 8.02 -0.74 17.47
C GLY A 76 6.89 0.23 17.80
N HIS A 77 6.62 1.19 16.93
CA HIS A 77 5.51 2.11 17.06
C HIS A 77 4.18 1.37 17.07
N HIS A 78 3.92 0.50 16.09
CA HIS A 78 2.71 -0.30 16.00
C HIS A 78 2.53 -1.28 17.16
N ALA A 79 3.61 -1.84 17.67
CA ALA A 79 3.57 -2.71 18.84
C ALA A 79 2.96 -2.01 20.07
N GLN A 80 3.24 -0.72 20.29
CA GLN A 80 2.60 0.03 21.38
C GLN A 80 1.08 0.20 21.15
N ALA A 81 0.64 0.39 19.91
CA ALA A 81 -0.81 0.45 19.62
C ALA A 81 -1.50 -0.86 20.01
N ILE A 82 -0.87 -2.01 19.73
CA ILE A 82 -1.39 -3.33 20.15
C ILE A 82 -1.43 -3.45 21.67
N GLU A 83 -0.39 -2.99 22.39
CA GLU A 83 -0.42 -2.96 23.86
C GLU A 83 -1.58 -2.11 24.39
N MET A 84 -1.85 -0.98 23.74
CA MET A 84 -2.99 -0.11 24.12
C MET A 84 -4.33 -0.80 23.86
N THR A 85 -4.51 -1.46 22.70
CA THR A 85 -5.76 -2.16 22.34
C THR A 85 -6.01 -3.34 23.25
N ASP A 86 -4.98 -4.04 23.72
CA ASP A 86 -5.12 -5.14 24.68
C ASP A 86 -5.75 -4.70 26.01
N LEU A 87 -5.51 -3.47 26.43
CA LEU A 87 -6.12 -2.92 27.64
C LEU A 87 -7.66 -2.80 27.52
N LEU A 88 -8.18 -2.53 26.32
CA LEU A 88 -9.61 -2.39 26.06
C LEU A 88 -10.40 -3.66 26.41
N LYS A 89 -9.80 -4.84 26.28
CA LYS A 89 -10.44 -6.14 26.57
C LYS A 89 -11.05 -6.20 27.97
N THR A 90 -10.48 -5.49 28.94
CA THR A 90 -10.86 -5.57 30.35
C THR A 90 -11.21 -4.22 30.98
N ARG A 91 -11.11 -3.10 30.27
CA ARG A 91 -11.24 -1.75 30.85
C ARG A 91 -12.40 -0.95 30.32
N THR A 92 -12.94 -1.29 29.14
CA THR A 92 -14.14 -0.64 28.61
C THR A 92 -15.38 -1.53 28.73
N GLU A 93 -16.52 -0.90 28.93
CA GLU A 93 -17.83 -1.55 28.82
C GLU A 93 -18.52 -1.27 27.49
N ARG A 94 -17.99 -0.32 26.69
CA ARG A 94 -18.57 0.15 25.42
C ARG A 94 -18.27 -0.82 24.28
N PRO A 95 -19.30 -1.39 23.62
CA PRO A 95 -19.09 -2.29 22.47
C PRO A 95 -18.40 -1.61 21.29
N GLU A 96 -18.66 -0.32 21.07
CA GLU A 96 -18.05 0.46 19.99
C GLU A 96 -16.54 0.65 20.19
N MET A 97 -16.07 0.79 21.44
CA MET A 97 -14.65 0.82 21.77
C MET A 97 -13.97 -0.53 21.46
N ARG A 98 -14.63 -1.64 21.81
CA ARG A 98 -14.10 -2.98 21.51
C ARG A 98 -13.99 -3.22 20.01
N LYS A 99 -14.98 -2.79 19.22
CA LYS A 99 -14.92 -2.89 17.74
C LYS A 99 -13.82 -2.03 17.14
N LEU A 100 -13.57 -0.84 17.71
CA LEU A 100 -12.46 0.02 17.31
C LEU A 100 -11.13 -0.69 17.59
N ALA A 101 -10.94 -1.20 18.82
CA ALA A 101 -9.73 -1.91 19.21
C ALA A 101 -9.44 -3.13 18.33
N GLU A 102 -10.45 -3.95 18.06
CA GLU A 102 -10.32 -5.13 17.19
C GLU A 102 -9.82 -4.76 15.79
N ARG A 103 -10.34 -3.67 15.21
CA ARG A 103 -9.90 -3.20 13.89
C ARG A 103 -8.45 -2.71 13.91
N ILE A 104 -8.09 -1.89 14.90
CA ILE A 104 -6.73 -1.38 15.06
C ILE A 104 -5.77 -2.55 15.29
N ASP A 105 -6.12 -3.51 16.16
CA ASP A 105 -5.30 -4.67 16.47
C ASP A 105 -4.99 -5.51 15.22
N ILE A 106 -6.00 -5.81 14.41
CA ILE A 106 -5.84 -6.57 13.16
C ILE A 106 -4.96 -5.81 12.16
N SER A 107 -5.26 -4.54 11.90
CA SER A 107 -4.52 -3.72 10.95
C SER A 107 -3.05 -3.60 11.36
N GLN A 108 -2.79 -3.20 12.61
CA GLN A 108 -1.43 -3.01 13.12
C GLN A 108 -0.62 -4.31 13.14
N ALA A 109 -1.24 -5.45 13.46
CA ALA A 109 -0.56 -6.74 13.43
C ALA A 109 -0.19 -7.19 12.00
N ASP A 110 -1.07 -6.97 11.03
CA ASP A 110 -0.80 -7.28 9.62
C ASP A 110 0.29 -6.35 9.04
N GLU A 111 0.27 -5.08 9.40
CA GLU A 111 1.28 -4.10 9.00
C GLU A 111 2.67 -4.44 9.59
N ILE A 112 2.75 -4.84 10.86
CA ILE A 112 4.00 -5.34 11.48
C ILE A 112 4.55 -6.52 10.69
N LYS A 113 3.71 -7.50 10.39
CA LYS A 113 4.11 -8.70 9.65
C LYS A 113 4.63 -8.34 8.26
N MET A 114 3.97 -7.41 7.58
CA MET A 114 4.40 -6.96 6.26
C MET A 114 5.75 -6.25 6.34
N MET A 115 5.96 -5.35 7.30
CA MET A 115 7.24 -4.68 7.52
C MET A 115 8.38 -5.67 7.82
N GLN A 116 8.12 -6.68 8.66
CA GLN A 116 9.09 -7.73 8.95
C GLN A 116 9.44 -8.53 7.69
N GLN A 117 8.45 -8.89 6.88
CA GLN A 117 8.68 -9.61 5.61
C GLN A 117 9.49 -8.76 4.63
N TRP A 118 9.19 -7.46 4.52
CA TRP A 118 9.90 -6.53 3.67
C TRP A 118 11.39 -6.43 4.07
N LEU A 119 11.68 -6.29 5.37
CA LEU A 119 13.04 -6.23 5.92
C LEU A 119 13.82 -7.53 5.64
N VAL A 120 13.23 -8.68 5.96
CA VAL A 120 13.86 -10.00 5.76
C VAL A 120 14.16 -10.25 4.28
N ALA A 121 13.22 -9.95 3.38
CA ALA A 121 13.41 -10.11 1.94
C ALA A 121 14.60 -9.29 1.39
N ARG A 122 15.00 -8.24 2.11
CA ARG A 122 16.14 -7.36 1.74
C ARG A 122 17.40 -7.59 2.58
N GLY A 123 17.42 -8.70 3.35
CA GLY A 123 18.55 -9.05 4.22
C GLY A 123 18.76 -8.08 5.39
N GLN A 124 17.72 -7.34 5.75
CA GLN A 124 17.76 -6.40 6.87
C GLN A 124 17.26 -7.07 8.16
N ILE A 125 17.70 -6.54 9.30
CA ILE A 125 17.23 -7.01 10.62
C ILE A 125 15.77 -6.57 10.79
N ALA A 126 14.89 -7.56 11.03
CA ALA A 126 13.50 -7.30 11.41
C ALA A 126 13.40 -7.39 12.94
N PRO A 127 13.10 -6.29 13.64
CA PRO A 127 12.86 -6.34 15.09
C PRO A 127 11.70 -7.27 15.43
N GLU A 128 11.82 -7.98 16.56
CA GLU A 128 10.67 -8.67 17.12
C GLU A 128 9.64 -7.64 17.63
N GLN A 129 8.36 -7.92 17.47
CA GLN A 129 7.25 -7.04 17.82
C GLN A 129 7.34 -6.53 19.28
N PHE A 130 7.81 -7.37 20.18
CA PHE A 130 7.94 -7.09 21.62
C PHE A 130 9.40 -7.01 22.10
N ALA A 131 10.36 -6.76 21.21
CA ALA A 131 11.72 -6.47 21.62
C ALA A 131 11.69 -5.25 22.56
N HIS A 132 11.97 -5.51 23.83
CA HIS A 132 11.75 -4.61 24.98
C HIS A 132 12.15 -3.17 24.70
N HIS A 133 11.15 -2.28 24.71
CA HIS A 133 11.29 -0.84 24.45
C HIS A 133 12.00 -0.07 25.57
N HIS A 134 12.75 -0.74 26.44
CA HIS A 134 13.34 -0.11 27.63
C HIS A 134 14.47 0.89 27.35
N GLU A 135 14.97 0.99 26.11
CA GLU A 135 16.04 1.95 25.75
C GLU A 135 15.83 2.63 24.37
N THR A 136 14.70 2.43 23.71
CA THR A 136 14.46 2.99 22.38
C THR A 136 14.02 4.45 22.47
N MET A 137 14.57 5.31 21.63
CA MET A 137 14.12 6.69 21.48
C MET A 137 12.61 6.72 21.31
N MET A 138 11.93 7.55 22.13
CA MET A 138 10.49 7.80 21.99
C MET A 138 10.21 8.34 20.60
N MET A 139 9.47 7.56 19.80
CA MET A 139 9.06 8.00 18.47
C MET A 139 7.88 8.98 18.57
N PRO A 140 7.66 9.80 17.55
CA PRO A 140 6.56 10.77 17.55
C PRO A 140 5.21 10.10 17.93
N GLY A 141 4.47 10.73 18.83
CA GLY A 141 3.13 10.28 19.21
C GLY A 141 3.05 9.08 20.15
N MET A 142 4.14 8.37 20.41
CA MET A 142 4.13 7.27 21.40
C MET A 142 3.80 7.78 22.80
N LEU A 143 3.06 6.99 23.54
CA LEU A 143 2.79 7.23 24.95
C LEU A 143 4.05 6.95 25.79
N THR A 144 4.35 7.84 26.72
CA THR A 144 5.43 7.59 27.69
C THR A 144 5.06 6.43 28.63
N PRO A 145 6.04 5.84 29.31
CA PRO A 145 5.77 4.82 30.32
C PRO A 145 4.74 5.27 31.39
N GLU A 146 4.81 6.53 31.81
CA GLU A 146 3.87 7.11 32.78
C GLU A 146 2.46 7.24 32.20
N GLN A 147 2.34 7.61 30.92
CA GLN A 147 1.05 7.68 30.22
C GLN A 147 0.46 6.28 30.05
N MET A 148 1.26 5.29 29.66
CA MET A 148 0.83 3.89 29.57
C MET A 148 0.41 3.35 30.95
N GLN A 149 1.16 3.66 32.00
CA GLN A 149 0.79 3.30 33.37
C GLN A 149 -0.54 3.93 33.78
N ARG A 150 -0.74 5.23 33.51
CA ARG A 150 -2.00 5.91 33.77
C ARG A 150 -3.16 5.26 33.01
N LEU A 151 -2.99 5.01 31.72
CA LEU A 151 -3.97 4.34 30.88
C LEU A 151 -4.33 2.97 31.47
N SER A 152 -3.36 2.17 31.84
CA SER A 152 -3.55 0.84 32.41
C SER A 152 -4.24 0.83 33.78
N ALA A 153 -4.13 1.92 34.55
CA ALA A 153 -4.74 2.06 35.86
C ALA A 153 -6.21 2.49 35.83
N THR A 154 -6.69 3.06 34.72
CA THR A 154 -8.07 3.57 34.57
C THR A 154 -9.04 2.53 34.02
N ARG A 155 -10.34 2.77 34.17
CA ARG A 155 -11.45 1.94 33.66
C ARG A 155 -12.64 2.81 33.27
N GLY A 156 -13.53 2.25 32.46
CA GLY A 156 -14.79 2.88 32.07
C GLY A 156 -14.61 4.16 31.28
N PRO A 157 -15.46 5.18 31.45
CA PRO A 157 -15.43 6.38 30.61
C PRO A 157 -14.11 7.15 30.63
N GLU A 158 -13.40 7.17 31.76
CA GLU A 158 -12.08 7.81 31.83
C GLU A 158 -11.04 7.05 31.02
N PHE A 159 -11.05 5.71 31.07
CA PHE A 159 -10.19 4.89 30.24
C PHE A 159 -10.49 5.12 28.76
N ASP A 160 -11.77 5.10 28.36
CA ASP A 160 -12.18 5.30 26.97
C ASP A 160 -11.68 6.63 26.43
N ARG A 161 -11.79 7.72 27.21
CA ARG A 161 -11.28 9.03 26.83
C ARG A 161 -9.75 9.03 26.69
N LEU A 162 -9.03 8.53 27.69
CA LEU A 162 -7.56 8.50 27.66
C LEU A 162 -7.04 7.62 26.52
N PHE A 163 -7.71 6.50 26.23
CA PHE A 163 -7.37 5.65 25.11
C PHE A 163 -7.52 6.39 23.77
N LEU A 164 -8.67 7.03 23.55
CA LEU A 164 -8.93 7.76 22.30
C LEU A 164 -7.94 8.93 22.12
N GLU A 165 -7.72 9.73 23.17
CA GLU A 165 -6.75 10.83 23.14
C GLU A 165 -5.33 10.32 22.84
N GLY A 166 -4.92 9.26 23.53
CA GLY A 166 -3.60 8.65 23.36
C GLY A 166 -3.43 8.04 21.98
N MET A 167 -4.43 7.31 21.47
CA MET A 167 -4.36 6.66 20.17
C MET A 167 -4.41 7.67 19.02
N ILE A 168 -5.16 8.78 19.16
CA ILE A 168 -5.13 9.90 18.19
C ILE A 168 -3.72 10.51 18.13
N ALA A 169 -3.08 10.74 19.28
CA ALA A 169 -1.72 11.26 19.29
C ALA A 169 -0.72 10.28 18.69
N HIS A 170 -0.87 8.98 19.00
CA HIS A 170 -0.06 7.90 18.48
C HIS A 170 -0.15 7.81 16.95
N HIS A 171 -1.34 7.79 16.38
CA HIS A 171 -1.56 7.80 14.93
C HIS A 171 -1.02 9.07 14.26
N GLY A 172 -1.19 10.24 14.90
CA GLY A 172 -0.57 11.47 14.43
C GLY A 172 0.96 11.39 14.39
N GLY A 173 1.55 10.63 15.29
CA GLY A 173 2.98 10.30 15.29
C GLY A 173 3.39 9.46 14.09
N ALA A 174 2.62 8.43 13.74
CA ALA A 174 2.87 7.62 12.55
C ALA A 174 2.82 8.48 11.26
N LEU A 175 1.85 9.38 11.15
CA LEU A 175 1.78 10.34 10.03
C LEU A 175 3.00 11.25 9.97
N THR A 176 3.53 11.67 11.13
CA THR A 176 4.78 12.44 11.20
C THR A 176 5.96 11.62 10.70
N MET A 177 6.07 10.34 11.10
CA MET A 177 7.13 9.44 10.62
C MET A 177 7.06 9.23 9.11
N VAL A 178 5.86 9.04 8.54
CA VAL A 178 5.64 8.97 7.08
C VAL A 178 6.11 10.25 6.40
N ALA A 179 5.67 11.41 6.90
CA ALA A 179 6.05 12.71 6.34
C ALA A 179 7.57 12.95 6.41
N ASP A 180 8.25 12.50 7.46
CA ASP A 180 9.70 12.63 7.60
C ASP A 180 10.47 11.68 6.68
N LEU A 181 9.97 10.45 6.48
CA LEU A 181 10.50 9.54 5.46
C LEU A 181 10.43 10.15 4.06
N MET A 182 9.27 10.69 3.68
CA MET A 182 9.03 11.28 2.35
C MET A 182 9.92 12.51 2.05
N LYS A 183 10.51 13.14 3.08
CA LYS A 183 11.51 14.22 2.92
C LYS A 183 12.91 13.70 2.63
N GLN A 184 13.18 12.40 2.85
CA GLN A 184 14.52 11.84 2.65
C GLN A 184 14.78 11.60 1.17
N PRO A 185 15.93 12.03 0.64
CA PRO A 185 16.26 11.84 -0.76
C PRO A 185 16.25 10.37 -1.18
N GLY A 186 15.42 10.02 -2.14
CA GLY A 186 15.33 8.66 -2.69
C GLY A 186 14.56 7.65 -1.85
N ALA A 187 14.07 8.03 -0.66
CA ALA A 187 13.25 7.17 0.17
C ALA A 187 11.84 6.99 -0.43
N ALA A 188 11.19 5.90 -0.05
CA ALA A 188 9.84 5.52 -0.49
C ALA A 188 9.66 5.50 -2.03
N GLN A 189 10.73 5.21 -2.79
CA GLN A 189 10.68 5.11 -4.26
C GLN A 189 10.36 3.68 -4.74
N GLU A 190 10.69 2.68 -3.96
CA GLU A 190 10.35 1.30 -4.25
C GLU A 190 8.83 1.08 -4.08
N SER A 191 8.20 0.36 -5.02
CA SER A 191 6.74 0.27 -5.09
C SER A 191 6.09 -0.32 -3.83
N GLU A 192 6.75 -1.29 -3.19
CA GLU A 192 6.20 -1.92 -1.98
C GLU A 192 6.18 -0.96 -0.79
N ILE A 193 7.28 -0.21 -0.57
CA ILE A 193 7.30 0.75 0.53
C ILE A 193 6.44 1.97 0.23
N PHE A 194 6.39 2.43 -1.04
CA PHE A 194 5.49 3.51 -1.42
C PHE A 194 4.02 3.14 -1.19
N GLY A 195 3.62 1.92 -1.59
CA GLY A 195 2.30 1.39 -1.31
C GLY A 195 2.01 1.38 0.19
N PHE A 196 2.93 0.80 0.97
CA PHE A 196 2.79 0.72 2.42
C PHE A 196 2.61 2.09 3.11
N VAL A 197 3.48 3.06 2.82
CA VAL A 197 3.35 4.39 3.45
C VAL A 197 2.07 5.11 3.04
N SER A 198 1.60 4.88 1.81
CA SER A 198 0.32 5.43 1.33
C SER A 198 -0.88 4.81 2.06
N ASP A 199 -0.85 3.51 2.28
CA ASP A 199 -1.90 2.78 3.01
C ASP A 199 -1.91 3.21 4.48
N VAL A 200 -0.74 3.25 5.15
CA VAL A 200 -0.61 3.75 6.53
C VAL A 200 -1.14 5.18 6.65
N GLU A 201 -0.80 6.08 5.71
CA GLU A 201 -1.29 7.45 5.74
C GLU A 201 -2.82 7.51 5.67
N ALA A 202 -3.43 6.76 4.75
CA ALA A 202 -4.88 6.76 4.56
C ALA A 202 -5.61 6.15 5.77
N ASP A 203 -5.14 5.00 6.26
CA ASP A 203 -5.79 4.29 7.37
C ASP A 203 -5.67 5.05 8.68
N GLN A 204 -4.48 5.58 9.01
CA GLN A 204 -4.27 6.36 10.22
C GLN A 204 -5.11 7.65 10.24
N GLN A 205 -5.25 8.35 9.09
CA GLN A 205 -6.13 9.52 8.98
C GLN A 205 -7.60 9.16 9.20
N ALA A 206 -8.07 8.05 8.61
CA ALA A 206 -9.45 7.59 8.77
C ALA A 206 -9.75 7.17 10.23
N GLU A 207 -8.80 6.52 10.89
CA GLU A 207 -8.93 6.12 12.29
C GLU A 207 -8.90 7.31 13.25
N ILE A 208 -8.03 8.31 13.02
CA ILE A 208 -8.04 9.57 13.76
C ILE A 208 -9.42 10.24 13.67
N ALA A 209 -9.96 10.39 12.45
CA ALA A 209 -11.27 11.03 12.25
C ALA A 209 -12.38 10.27 13.00
N ARG A 210 -12.34 8.93 12.97
CA ARG A 210 -13.29 8.09 13.71
C ARG A 210 -13.17 8.27 15.22
N MET A 211 -11.96 8.25 15.77
CA MET A 211 -11.70 8.42 17.20
C MET A 211 -12.12 9.81 17.69
N GLN A 212 -11.86 10.85 16.90
CA GLN A 212 -12.33 12.21 17.20
C GLN A 212 -13.85 12.30 17.25
N ALA A 213 -14.55 11.65 16.31
CA ALA A 213 -16.02 11.59 16.34
C ALA A 213 -16.54 10.88 17.59
N MET A 214 -15.88 9.78 18.01
CA MET A 214 -16.24 9.06 19.23
C MET A 214 -16.01 9.91 20.49
N LEU A 215 -14.93 10.69 20.57
CA LEU A 215 -14.70 11.62 21.68
C LEU A 215 -15.82 12.66 21.80
N LEU A 216 -16.24 13.23 20.67
CA LEU A 216 -17.35 14.20 20.64
C LEU A 216 -18.69 13.57 21.04
N GLU A 217 -18.93 12.32 20.71
CA GLU A 217 -20.13 11.58 21.09
C GLU A 217 -20.14 11.25 22.59
N PHE A 218 -19.00 10.84 23.15
CA PHE A 218 -18.89 10.46 24.55
C PHE A 218 -18.91 11.65 25.52
N ALA A 219 -18.70 12.87 25.03
CA ALA A 219 -18.77 14.10 25.79
C ALA A 219 -20.21 14.63 26.01
N LYS A 220 -21.21 14.02 25.35
CA LYS A 220 -22.65 14.36 25.47
C LYS A 220 -23.30 13.61 26.60
#